data_44ed2ee789267d862eda0c161f2750a1
#
_entry.id   44ed2ee789267d862eda0c161f2750a1
#
_cell.length_a   1.000
_cell.length_b   1.000
_cell.length_c   1.000
_cell.angle_alpha   90.00
_cell.angle_beta   90.00
_cell.angle_gamma   90.00
#
_symmetry.space_group_name_H-M   'P 1'
#
loop_
_entity.id
_entity.type
_entity.pdbx_description
1 polymer ?
#
loop_
_entity_poly.entity_id
_entity_poly.type
_entity_poly.pdbx_seq_one_letter_code
_entity_poly.pdbx_strand_id
1 'polypeptide(L)'
;MLPDSPIPEAPEDRGGWLRRAFVRRPWHLSALFLLLMITLSRPFTRRVPEAPEVLLQLPDFALVDQDGQPFSLASMRGKVWVAGFIFTSCPSVCPKISRAMLELQQRYVRNGIEVELVSFSVDPENDTPAVLKRYAENLGADLSRWHFVTGDRTAMEALIVGGFKTSMDRKPLGGGDKVDMYDIAHAEKLALIDDAGGVRGLYAVRKPKGAPDEPLPMGVHATPEALALGRDVLSQDELYHRSTHVLRDLHIREHGGCNR
;
A
#
# COMPACT_ATOMS: atom_id res chain seq x y z
N MET A 1 -54.48 -24.45 -78.51
CA MET A 1 -53.96 -23.27 -77.83
C MET A 1 -54.35 -23.40 -76.35
N LEU A 2 -53.46 -23.84 -75.49
CA LEU A 2 -53.66 -23.93 -74.07
C LEU A 2 -52.95 -22.72 -73.46
N PRO A 3 -53.49 -21.99 -72.46
CA PRO A 3 -52.85 -20.83 -71.86
C PRO A 3 -51.74 -21.27 -70.88
N ASP A 4 -50.58 -20.61 -71.04
CA ASP A 4 -49.50 -20.68 -70.13
C ASP A 4 -49.88 -20.23 -68.72
N SER A 5 -49.77 -21.15 -67.77
CA SER A 5 -49.96 -20.80 -66.36
C SER A 5 -48.60 -20.38 -65.79
N PRO A 6 -48.46 -19.27 -65.08
CA PRO A 6 -47.19 -18.86 -64.49
C PRO A 6 -46.84 -19.81 -63.34
N ILE A 7 -45.58 -20.25 -63.31
CA ILE A 7 -45.02 -21.05 -62.25
C ILE A 7 -44.92 -20.15 -61.02
N PRO A 8 -45.38 -20.61 -59.85
CA PRO A 8 -45.28 -19.82 -58.62
C PRO A 8 -43.79 -19.73 -58.19
N GLU A 9 -43.31 -18.52 -58.03
CA GLU A 9 -41.98 -18.26 -57.45
C GLU A 9 -41.89 -18.86 -56.04
N ALA A 10 -40.83 -19.62 -55.81
CA ALA A 10 -40.53 -20.20 -54.51
C ALA A 10 -40.24 -19.08 -53.48
N PRO A 11 -40.72 -19.19 -52.25
CA PRO A 11 -40.52 -18.16 -51.23
C PRO A 11 -39.01 -18.02 -50.96
N GLU A 12 -38.46 -16.80 -51.04
CA GLU A 12 -37.09 -16.46 -50.66
C GLU A 12 -36.87 -16.84 -49.20
N ASP A 13 -36.05 -17.88 -48.97
CA ASP A 13 -35.58 -18.28 -47.64
C ASP A 13 -34.60 -17.27 -47.09
N ARG A 14 -35.15 -16.18 -46.53
CA ARG A 14 -34.34 -15.09 -45.92
C ARG A 14 -33.65 -15.50 -44.62
N GLY A 15 -33.87 -16.71 -44.06
CA GLY A 15 -33.28 -17.21 -42.82
C GLY A 15 -32.25 -18.32 -42.99
N GLY A 16 -32.19 -18.95 -44.14
CA GLY A 16 -31.42 -20.19 -44.37
C GLY A 16 -29.91 -20.03 -44.37
N TRP A 17 -29.38 -18.83 -44.56
CA TRP A 17 -27.91 -18.61 -44.53
C TRP A 17 -27.35 -18.62 -43.09
N LEU A 18 -28.08 -18.01 -42.13
CA LEU A 18 -27.69 -18.02 -40.71
C LEU A 18 -27.73 -19.46 -40.16
N ARG A 19 -28.84 -20.19 -40.45
CA ARG A 19 -28.97 -21.59 -40.05
C ARG A 19 -27.85 -22.47 -40.65
N ARG A 20 -27.49 -22.26 -41.92
CA ARG A 20 -26.41 -23.00 -42.60
C ARG A 20 -25.05 -22.63 -42.06
N ALA A 21 -24.79 -21.39 -41.66
CA ALA A 21 -23.53 -20.95 -41.04
C ALA A 21 -23.35 -21.58 -39.65
N PHE A 22 -24.41 -21.67 -38.84
CA PHE A 22 -24.35 -22.24 -37.48
C PHE A 22 -24.28 -23.78 -37.50
N VAL A 23 -25.00 -24.45 -38.39
CA VAL A 23 -24.98 -25.95 -38.43
C VAL A 23 -23.71 -26.52 -39.04
N ARG A 24 -23.07 -25.77 -39.96
CA ARG A 24 -21.82 -26.26 -40.60
C ARG A 24 -20.54 -26.08 -39.76
N ARG A 25 -20.60 -25.31 -38.66
CA ARG A 25 -19.44 -25.07 -37.79
C ARG A 25 -19.85 -25.03 -36.31
N PRO A 26 -20.22 -26.16 -35.72
CA PRO A 26 -20.68 -26.24 -34.32
C PRO A 26 -19.63 -25.76 -33.30
N TRP A 27 -18.35 -25.70 -33.70
CA TRP A 27 -17.28 -25.23 -32.86
C TRP A 27 -17.41 -23.74 -32.46
N HIS A 28 -18.06 -22.90 -33.25
CA HIS A 28 -18.32 -21.49 -32.87
C HIS A 28 -19.26 -21.38 -31.69
N LEU A 29 -20.27 -22.25 -31.60
CA LEU A 29 -21.18 -22.31 -30.47
C LEU A 29 -20.44 -22.78 -29.21
N SER A 30 -19.58 -23.79 -29.36
CA SER A 30 -18.75 -24.26 -28.25
C SER A 30 -17.73 -23.21 -27.80
N ALA A 31 -17.13 -22.48 -28.72
CA ALA A 31 -16.21 -21.39 -28.42
C ALA A 31 -16.95 -20.22 -27.71
N LEU A 32 -18.14 -19.84 -28.19
CA LEU A 32 -18.96 -18.81 -27.56
C LEU A 32 -19.40 -19.23 -26.15
N PHE A 33 -19.83 -20.48 -25.99
CA PHE A 33 -20.18 -21.05 -24.68
C PHE A 33 -18.98 -21.08 -23.73
N LEU A 34 -17.82 -21.50 -24.21
CA LEU A 34 -16.57 -21.47 -23.42
C LEU A 34 -16.19 -20.06 -23.00
N LEU A 35 -16.27 -19.08 -23.92
CA LEU A 35 -16.00 -17.68 -23.64
C LEU A 35 -16.99 -17.11 -22.61
N LEU A 36 -18.25 -17.46 -22.72
CA LEU A 36 -19.29 -17.09 -21.76
C LEU A 36 -19.01 -17.72 -20.40
N MET A 37 -18.67 -19.00 -20.35
CA MET A 37 -18.32 -19.71 -19.11
C MET A 37 -17.08 -19.13 -18.45
N ILE A 38 -16.03 -18.78 -19.22
CA ILE A 38 -14.83 -18.12 -18.71
C ILE A 38 -15.19 -16.74 -18.17
N THR A 39 -16.06 -15.98 -18.85
CA THR A 39 -16.45 -14.64 -18.42
C THR A 39 -17.30 -14.69 -17.16
N LEU A 40 -18.23 -15.65 -17.05
CA LEU A 40 -19.07 -15.86 -15.87
C LEU A 40 -18.28 -16.47 -14.69
N SER A 41 -17.22 -17.25 -14.96
CA SER A 41 -16.38 -17.83 -13.89
C SER A 41 -15.36 -16.81 -13.34
N ARG A 42 -15.04 -15.73 -14.08
CA ARG A 42 -14.07 -14.71 -13.63
C ARG A 42 -14.32 -14.15 -12.22
N PRO A 43 -15.55 -13.80 -11.81
CA PRO A 43 -15.79 -13.33 -10.44
C PRO A 43 -15.51 -14.41 -9.39
N PHE A 44 -15.74 -15.69 -9.71
CA PHE A 44 -15.51 -16.81 -8.78
C PHE A 44 -14.03 -17.26 -8.70
N THR A 45 -13.24 -16.97 -9.75
CA THR A 45 -11.82 -17.33 -9.80
C THR A 45 -10.88 -16.23 -9.34
N ARG A 46 -11.37 -15.00 -9.15
CA ARG A 46 -10.59 -13.92 -8.57
C ARG A 46 -10.36 -14.23 -7.09
N ARG A 47 -9.26 -14.91 -6.80
CA ARG A 47 -8.74 -14.98 -5.43
C ARG A 47 -8.40 -13.56 -5.01
N VAL A 48 -9.10 -13.05 -4.00
CA VAL A 48 -8.73 -11.81 -3.33
C VAL A 48 -7.46 -12.15 -2.57
N PRO A 49 -6.32 -11.49 -2.85
CA PRO A 49 -5.13 -11.71 -2.03
C PRO A 49 -5.48 -11.36 -0.59
N GLU A 50 -5.13 -12.22 0.33
CA GLU A 50 -5.30 -11.97 1.77
C GLU A 50 -4.42 -10.78 2.19
N ALA A 51 -4.89 -10.02 3.18
CA ALA A 51 -4.08 -8.98 3.77
C ALA A 51 -2.82 -9.62 4.41
N PRO A 52 -1.65 -8.95 4.35
CA PRO A 52 -0.45 -9.46 4.99
C PRO A 52 -0.68 -9.77 6.47
N GLU A 53 0.00 -10.78 7.00
CA GLU A 53 -0.07 -11.13 8.42
C GLU A 53 0.42 -9.97 9.30
N VAL A 54 -0.05 -9.92 10.54
CA VAL A 54 0.43 -8.97 11.55
C VAL A 54 1.79 -9.44 12.04
N LEU A 55 2.82 -8.66 11.79
CA LEU A 55 4.19 -8.95 12.19
C LEU A 55 4.47 -8.53 13.64
N LEU A 56 3.96 -7.36 14.02
CA LEU A 56 4.14 -6.73 15.32
C LEU A 56 2.85 -6.00 15.70
N GLN A 57 2.57 -5.92 17.00
CA GLN A 57 1.50 -5.08 17.54
C GLN A 57 2.13 -3.86 18.19
N LEU A 58 1.70 -2.66 17.78
CA LEU A 58 2.18 -1.43 18.39
C LEU A 58 1.63 -1.29 19.83
N PRO A 59 2.47 -0.83 20.77
CA PRO A 59 2.00 -0.44 22.09
C PRO A 59 1.16 0.84 22.02
N ASP A 60 0.33 1.08 23.01
CA ASP A 60 -0.30 2.39 23.17
C ASP A 60 0.76 3.46 23.38
N PHE A 61 0.55 4.62 22.77
CA PHE A 61 1.43 5.78 22.88
C PHE A 61 0.64 7.07 22.98
N ALA A 62 1.23 8.09 23.59
CA ALA A 62 0.69 9.43 23.70
C ALA A 62 1.79 10.44 23.33
N LEU A 63 1.63 11.09 22.20
CA LEU A 63 2.59 12.02 21.58
C LEU A 63 1.84 13.29 21.16
N VAL A 64 2.50 14.18 20.41
CA VAL A 64 1.90 15.39 19.85
C VAL A 64 2.22 15.49 18.35
N ASP A 65 1.28 16.03 17.60
CA ASP A 65 1.48 16.30 16.17
C ASP A 65 2.15 17.66 15.93
N GLN A 66 2.31 18.03 14.66
CA GLN A 66 2.89 19.29 14.21
C GLN A 66 2.10 20.54 14.62
N ASP A 67 0.85 20.39 15.00
CA ASP A 67 -0.01 21.46 15.50
C ASP A 67 -0.06 21.49 17.04
N GLY A 68 0.72 20.64 17.71
CA GLY A 68 0.75 20.49 19.15
C GLY A 68 -0.49 19.75 19.69
N GLN A 69 -1.28 19.12 18.85
CA GLN A 69 -2.46 18.36 19.27
C GLN A 69 -2.07 16.97 19.76
N PRO A 70 -2.80 16.41 20.72
CA PRO A 70 -2.56 15.04 21.16
C PRO A 70 -2.68 14.04 20.01
N PHE A 71 -1.66 13.20 19.86
CA PHE A 71 -1.60 12.14 18.88
C PHE A 71 -1.32 10.79 19.55
N SER A 72 -2.16 9.80 19.30
CA SER A 72 -2.08 8.50 19.98
C SER A 72 -2.48 7.35 19.05
N LEU A 73 -2.19 6.11 19.43
CA LEU A 73 -2.67 4.95 18.70
C LEU A 73 -4.21 4.94 18.59
N ALA A 74 -4.90 5.41 19.64
CA ALA A 74 -6.37 5.51 19.64
C ALA A 74 -6.90 6.46 18.56
N SER A 75 -6.19 7.56 18.23
CA SER A 75 -6.58 8.50 17.17
C SER A 75 -6.43 7.92 15.75
N MET A 76 -5.69 6.81 15.64
CA MET A 76 -5.45 6.10 14.38
C MET A 76 -6.30 4.83 14.23
N ARG A 77 -7.11 4.49 15.23
CA ARG A 77 -8.00 3.31 15.13
C ARG A 77 -9.01 3.47 14.01
N GLY A 78 -9.28 2.38 13.30
CA GLY A 78 -10.15 2.37 12.13
C GLY A 78 -9.51 2.92 10.86
N LYS A 79 -8.23 3.32 10.90
CA LYS A 79 -7.50 3.86 9.76
C LYS A 79 -6.32 2.95 9.40
N VAL A 80 -6.10 2.75 8.10
CA VAL A 80 -4.86 2.18 7.60
C VAL A 80 -3.86 3.32 7.40
N TRP A 81 -2.63 3.13 7.84
CA TRP A 81 -1.64 4.19 7.79
C TRP A 81 -0.22 3.69 7.53
N VAL A 82 0.61 4.58 7.04
CA VAL A 82 2.02 4.33 6.75
C VAL A 82 2.88 5.21 7.66
N ALA A 83 3.78 4.59 8.39
CA ALA A 83 4.76 5.28 9.24
C ALA A 83 6.11 5.39 8.56
N GLY A 84 6.75 6.55 8.71
CA GLY A 84 8.14 6.81 8.38
C GLY A 84 8.87 7.45 9.56
N PHE A 85 10.20 7.35 9.58
CA PHE A 85 11.04 7.89 10.65
C PHE A 85 11.97 8.93 10.06
N ILE A 86 11.96 10.14 10.63
CA ILE A 86 12.71 11.29 10.13
C ILE A 86 13.35 12.09 11.27
N PHE A 87 14.27 12.96 10.94
CA PHE A 87 14.63 14.15 11.73
C PHE A 87 14.92 15.31 10.78
N THR A 88 14.51 16.51 11.17
CA THR A 88 14.47 17.65 10.25
C THR A 88 15.85 18.15 9.84
N SER A 89 16.88 17.96 10.68
CA SER A 89 18.26 18.35 10.41
C SER A 89 19.05 17.35 9.57
N CYS A 90 18.45 16.24 9.11
CA CYS A 90 19.11 15.23 8.30
C CYS A 90 19.43 15.74 6.89
N PRO A 91 20.71 15.74 6.46
CA PRO A 91 21.06 16.27 5.13
C PRO A 91 20.91 15.25 3.99
N SER A 92 20.66 13.95 4.27
CA SER A 92 20.84 12.92 3.25
C SER A 92 19.66 11.95 3.08
N VAL A 93 19.28 11.22 4.12
CA VAL A 93 18.32 10.11 4.04
C VAL A 93 16.88 10.59 4.23
N CYS A 94 16.63 11.43 5.25
CA CYS A 94 15.28 11.89 5.56
C CYS A 94 14.61 12.65 4.40
N PRO A 95 15.30 13.50 3.61
CA PRO A 95 14.70 14.07 2.41
C PRO A 95 14.21 13.04 1.38
N LYS A 96 14.90 11.89 1.29
CA LYS A 96 14.48 10.80 0.39
C LYS A 96 13.24 10.09 0.91
N ILE A 97 13.20 9.79 2.22
CA ILE A 97 12.04 9.20 2.89
C ILE A 97 10.83 10.11 2.74
N SER A 98 10.99 11.40 3.07
CA SER A 98 9.90 12.38 2.98
C SER A 98 9.39 12.55 1.55
N ARG A 99 10.28 12.52 0.55
CA ARG A 99 9.89 12.56 -0.87
C ARG A 99 9.12 11.31 -1.28
N ALA A 100 9.56 10.12 -0.85
CA ALA A 100 8.86 8.89 -1.11
C ALA A 100 7.45 8.87 -0.48
N MET A 101 7.31 9.39 0.73
CA MET A 101 6.01 9.55 1.38
C MET A 101 5.13 10.57 0.66
N LEU A 102 5.70 11.67 0.15
CA LEU A 102 4.96 12.65 -0.66
C LEU A 102 4.45 12.03 -1.97
N GLU A 103 5.26 11.22 -2.64
CA GLU A 103 4.85 10.49 -3.84
C GLU A 103 3.73 9.49 -3.53
N LEU A 104 3.81 8.79 -2.39
CA LEU A 104 2.74 7.91 -1.91
C LEU A 104 1.45 8.69 -1.63
N GLN A 105 1.54 9.81 -0.90
CA GLN A 105 0.38 10.68 -0.63
C GLN A 105 -0.31 11.09 -1.92
N GLN A 106 0.45 11.62 -2.87
CA GLN A 106 -0.09 12.02 -4.17
C GLN A 106 -0.71 10.86 -4.93
N ARG A 107 -0.13 9.66 -4.83
CA ARG A 107 -0.65 8.46 -5.46
C ARG A 107 -1.95 7.99 -4.82
N TYR A 108 -2.06 8.04 -3.49
CA TYR A 108 -3.29 7.74 -2.76
C TYR A 108 -4.41 8.73 -3.13
N VAL A 109 -4.12 10.02 -3.09
CA VAL A 109 -5.09 11.07 -3.46
C VAL A 109 -5.59 10.88 -4.90
N ARG A 110 -4.69 10.70 -5.88
CA ARG A 110 -5.08 10.49 -7.29
C ARG A 110 -5.98 9.27 -7.51
N ASN A 111 -5.85 8.26 -6.67
CA ASN A 111 -6.62 7.01 -6.81
C ASN A 111 -7.79 6.91 -5.81
N GLY A 112 -8.08 7.97 -5.05
CA GLY A 112 -9.16 7.99 -4.07
C GLY A 112 -8.99 6.97 -2.94
N ILE A 113 -7.73 6.69 -2.55
CA ILE A 113 -7.40 5.70 -1.52
C ILE A 113 -7.18 6.42 -0.19
N GLU A 114 -7.86 5.99 0.85
CA GLU A 114 -7.84 6.60 2.17
C GLU A 114 -6.80 5.94 3.08
N VAL A 115 -5.54 6.35 2.92
CA VAL A 115 -4.42 5.96 3.78
C VAL A 115 -3.87 7.21 4.46
N GLU A 116 -3.68 7.15 5.77
CA GLU A 116 -3.03 8.23 6.53
C GLU A 116 -1.51 8.03 6.48
N LEU A 117 -0.78 9.11 6.58
CA LEU A 117 0.68 9.08 6.67
C LEU A 117 1.12 9.66 8.02
N VAL A 118 2.16 9.07 8.61
CA VAL A 118 2.72 9.52 9.89
C VAL A 118 4.24 9.54 9.79
N SER A 119 4.85 10.69 10.03
CA SER A 119 6.29 10.84 10.16
C SER A 119 6.65 11.03 11.63
N PHE A 120 7.30 10.04 12.24
CA PHE A 120 7.80 10.13 13.60
C PHE A 120 9.20 10.75 13.62
N SER A 121 9.40 11.76 14.48
CA SER A 121 10.74 12.30 14.70
C SER A 121 11.58 11.34 15.54
N VAL A 122 12.83 11.09 15.13
CA VAL A 122 13.82 10.38 15.93
C VAL A 122 14.74 11.33 16.73
N ASP A 123 14.50 12.64 16.59
CA ASP A 123 15.23 13.70 17.31
C ASP A 123 14.25 14.67 18.02
N PRO A 124 13.43 14.21 18.96
CA PRO A 124 12.39 15.00 19.57
C PRO A 124 12.87 16.22 20.34
N GLU A 125 14.16 16.24 20.73
CA GLU A 125 14.77 17.40 21.41
C GLU A 125 14.89 18.62 20.51
N ASN A 126 15.14 18.40 19.22
CA ASN A 126 15.29 19.47 18.22
C ASN A 126 14.05 19.65 17.36
N ASP A 127 13.31 18.59 17.11
CA ASP A 127 12.13 18.57 16.27
C ASP A 127 10.85 18.89 17.06
N THR A 128 10.72 20.17 17.47
CA THR A 128 9.50 20.64 18.11
C THR A 128 8.33 20.63 17.12
N PRO A 129 7.06 20.67 17.57
CA PRO A 129 5.89 20.77 16.69
C PRO A 129 6.03 21.87 15.64
N ALA A 130 6.47 23.08 16.04
CA ALA A 130 6.66 24.20 15.12
C ALA A 130 7.77 23.96 14.07
N VAL A 131 8.81 23.21 14.41
CA VAL A 131 9.89 22.80 13.48
C VAL A 131 9.35 21.79 12.47
N LEU A 132 8.61 20.79 12.95
CA LEU A 132 7.98 19.77 12.11
C LEU A 132 6.94 20.38 11.16
N LYS A 133 6.14 21.34 11.64
CA LYS A 133 5.16 22.04 10.80
C LYS A 133 5.85 22.75 9.63
N ARG A 134 6.89 23.52 9.90
CA ARG A 134 7.67 24.19 8.83
C ARG A 134 8.30 23.20 7.86
N TYR A 135 8.80 22.08 8.37
CA TYR A 135 9.36 21.02 7.54
C TYR A 135 8.31 20.46 6.59
N ALA A 136 7.12 20.15 7.09
CA ALA A 136 6.00 19.64 6.33
C ALA A 136 5.51 20.63 5.26
N GLU A 137 5.39 21.92 5.62
CA GLU A 137 5.02 23.00 4.70
C GLU A 137 6.05 23.16 3.57
N ASN A 138 7.35 23.17 3.91
CA ASN A 138 8.42 23.24 2.91
C ASN A 138 8.48 22.02 1.98
N LEU A 139 8.04 20.84 2.47
CA LEU A 139 7.94 19.64 1.68
C LEU A 139 6.73 19.69 0.73
N GLY A 140 5.71 20.50 1.01
CA GLY A 140 4.43 20.51 0.31
C GLY A 140 3.52 19.36 0.70
N ALA A 141 3.64 18.88 1.94
CA ALA A 141 2.79 17.82 2.47
C ALA A 141 1.35 18.31 2.69
N ASP A 142 0.38 17.48 2.33
CA ASP A 142 -1.02 17.70 2.68
C ASP A 142 -1.27 17.22 4.12
N LEU A 143 -1.33 18.16 5.06
CA LEU A 143 -1.48 17.91 6.49
C LEU A 143 -2.88 17.43 6.89
N SER A 144 -3.83 17.37 5.98
CA SER A 144 -5.15 16.80 6.26
C SER A 144 -5.10 15.28 6.50
N ARG A 145 -4.08 14.61 5.92
CA ARG A 145 -3.86 13.16 6.02
C ARG A 145 -2.39 12.76 6.25
N TRP A 146 -1.55 13.71 6.58
CA TRP A 146 -0.15 13.43 6.92
C TRP A 146 0.24 14.15 8.21
N HIS A 147 0.52 13.38 9.24
CA HIS A 147 0.90 13.87 10.57
C HIS A 147 2.40 13.77 10.78
N PHE A 148 2.98 14.80 11.36
CA PHE A 148 4.38 14.84 11.77
C PHE A 148 4.41 14.86 13.29
N VAL A 149 4.94 13.80 13.90
CA VAL A 149 4.74 13.50 15.30
C VAL A 149 6.05 13.55 16.06
N THR A 150 6.00 14.19 17.23
CA THR A 150 7.09 14.27 18.20
C THR A 150 6.54 14.13 19.62
N GLY A 151 7.40 14.16 20.62
CA GLY A 151 6.98 14.07 22.02
C GLY A 151 8.15 13.95 22.97
N ASP A 152 7.89 13.45 24.17
CA ASP A 152 8.95 13.14 25.11
C ASP A 152 9.87 12.04 24.53
N ARG A 153 11.19 12.19 24.76
CA ARG A 153 12.20 11.25 24.25
C ARG A 153 11.93 9.82 24.69
N THR A 154 11.57 9.62 25.96
CA THR A 154 11.30 8.29 26.50
C THR A 154 10.09 7.64 25.83
N ALA A 155 9.03 8.43 25.58
CA ALA A 155 7.85 7.96 24.88
C ALA A 155 8.15 7.62 23.41
N MET A 156 8.97 8.43 22.73
CA MET A 156 9.42 8.18 21.37
C MET A 156 10.29 6.91 21.29
N GLU A 157 11.24 6.73 22.20
CA GLU A 157 12.05 5.52 22.28
C GLU A 157 11.21 4.27 22.54
N ALA A 158 10.25 4.33 23.47
CA ALA A 158 9.35 3.22 23.76
C ALA A 158 8.55 2.79 22.51
N LEU A 159 8.08 3.76 21.71
CA LEU A 159 7.37 3.46 20.46
C LEU A 159 8.30 2.98 19.35
N ILE A 160 9.39 3.69 19.08
CA ILE A 160 10.24 3.44 17.92
C ILE A 160 11.07 2.18 18.15
N VAL A 161 11.75 2.06 19.29
CA VAL A 161 12.59 0.91 19.61
C VAL A 161 11.76 -0.25 20.13
N GLY A 162 10.83 0.01 21.05
CA GLY A 162 9.98 -1.00 21.66
C GLY A 162 8.88 -1.52 20.72
N GLY A 163 8.20 -0.63 20.01
CA GLY A 163 7.08 -0.93 19.13
C GLY A 163 7.52 -1.34 17.72
N PHE A 164 8.18 -0.45 16.99
CA PHE A 164 8.58 -0.70 15.60
C PHE A 164 9.85 -1.52 15.45
N LYS A 165 10.57 -1.82 16.55
CA LYS A 165 11.85 -2.53 16.54
C LYS A 165 12.90 -1.85 15.65
N THR A 166 12.87 -0.53 15.62
CA THR A 166 13.77 0.32 14.84
C THR A 166 14.71 1.06 15.78
N SER A 167 16.00 1.23 15.43
CA SER A 167 16.98 1.92 16.27
C SER A 167 16.79 3.43 16.25
N MET A 168 16.98 4.07 17.38
CA MET A 168 17.12 5.54 17.54
C MET A 168 18.55 5.94 17.89
N ASP A 169 19.53 5.02 17.84
CA ASP A 169 20.88 5.29 18.27
C ASP A 169 21.62 6.26 17.35
N ARG A 170 22.27 7.26 17.95
CA ARG A 170 23.26 8.10 17.31
C ARG A 170 24.59 7.35 17.28
N LYS A 171 24.97 6.78 16.14
CA LYS A 171 26.33 6.25 15.96
C LYS A 171 27.17 7.26 15.20
N PRO A 172 28.33 7.69 15.76
CA PRO A 172 29.24 8.52 14.98
C PRO A 172 29.81 7.71 13.82
N LEU A 173 29.65 8.21 12.61
CA LEU A 173 30.32 7.67 11.44
C LEU A 173 31.74 8.17 11.38
N GLY A 174 32.66 7.40 12.00
CA GLY A 174 34.11 7.50 11.77
C GLY A 174 34.76 8.80 12.18
N GLY A 175 35.56 8.75 13.23
CA GLY A 175 36.65 9.59 13.65
C GLY A 175 36.76 11.01 13.09
N GLY A 176 36.22 11.99 13.81
CA GLY A 176 36.39 13.43 13.55
C GLY A 176 35.14 14.20 13.83
N ASP A 177 35.25 15.46 14.24
CA ASP A 177 34.22 16.44 14.63
C ASP A 177 33.06 16.69 13.60
N LYS A 178 32.61 15.69 12.91
CA LYS A 178 31.50 15.79 11.92
C LYS A 178 30.28 15.09 12.44
N VAL A 179 29.28 15.91 12.70
CA VAL A 179 27.85 15.64 12.82
C VAL A 179 27.51 14.17 13.04
N ASP A 180 27.04 13.85 14.26
CA ASP A 180 26.44 12.57 14.60
C ASP A 180 25.36 12.20 13.56
N MET A 181 25.73 11.40 12.58
CA MET A 181 24.75 10.79 11.71
C MET A 181 24.17 9.60 12.47
N TYR A 182 22.88 9.65 12.70
CA TYR A 182 22.12 8.50 13.17
C TYR A 182 22.38 7.30 12.26
N ASP A 183 22.54 6.12 12.84
CA ASP A 183 22.58 4.89 12.06
C ASP A 183 21.19 4.63 11.46
N ILE A 184 20.93 5.34 10.36
CA ILE A 184 19.68 5.33 9.63
C ILE A 184 19.64 4.13 8.67
N ALA A 185 20.59 3.22 8.75
CA ALA A 185 20.60 2.03 7.90
C ALA A 185 19.31 1.20 8.05
N HIS A 186 18.62 1.34 9.17
CA HIS A 186 17.31 0.76 9.42
C HIS A 186 16.12 1.72 9.19
N ALA A 187 16.39 3.02 9.01
CA ALA A 187 15.36 4.06 8.87
C ALA A 187 14.91 4.32 7.42
N GLU A 188 15.57 3.74 6.41
CA GLU A 188 15.11 3.79 5.01
C GLU A 188 13.89 2.87 4.78
N LYS A 189 13.09 2.64 5.81
CA LYS A 189 11.91 1.77 5.74
C LYS A 189 10.65 2.55 6.11
N LEU A 190 9.58 2.24 5.41
CA LEU A 190 8.22 2.63 5.74
C LEU A 190 7.50 1.43 6.33
N ALA A 191 6.73 1.63 7.39
CA ALA A 191 5.91 0.59 7.99
C ALA A 191 4.46 0.76 7.53
N LEU A 192 3.78 -0.33 7.15
CA LEU A 192 2.34 -0.36 6.91
C LEU A 192 1.64 -0.86 8.17
N ILE A 193 0.69 -0.07 8.66
CA ILE A 193 -0.04 -0.36 9.89
C ILE A 193 -1.53 -0.44 9.57
N ASP A 194 -2.20 -1.41 10.16
CA ASP A 194 -3.63 -1.61 10.02
C ASP A 194 -4.45 -0.77 11.01
N ASP A 195 -5.76 -0.88 10.89
CA ASP A 195 -6.79 -0.21 11.70
C ASP A 195 -6.72 -0.51 13.21
N ALA A 196 -6.11 -1.65 13.58
CA ALA A 196 -5.95 -2.08 14.96
C ALA A 196 -4.56 -1.76 15.54
N GLY A 197 -3.66 -1.15 14.76
CA GLY A 197 -2.29 -0.86 15.14
C GLY A 197 -1.33 -2.04 14.92
N GLY A 198 -1.72 -3.02 14.12
CA GLY A 198 -0.86 -4.13 13.71
C GLY A 198 0.05 -3.72 12.55
N VAL A 199 1.37 -3.89 12.71
CA VAL A 199 2.34 -3.68 11.64
C VAL A 199 2.27 -4.86 10.68
N ARG A 200 1.90 -4.59 9.41
CA ARG A 200 1.67 -5.58 8.35
C ARG A 200 2.86 -5.75 7.40
N GLY A 201 3.86 -4.87 7.50
CA GLY A 201 5.06 -4.97 6.67
C GLY A 201 5.99 -3.78 6.82
N LEU A 202 7.25 -4.00 6.45
CA LEU A 202 8.28 -2.96 6.37
C LEU A 202 8.79 -2.89 4.93
N TYR A 203 8.86 -1.69 4.36
CA TYR A 203 9.10 -1.45 2.94
C TYR A 203 10.26 -0.49 2.75
N ALA A 204 11.27 -0.87 1.97
CA ALA A 204 12.38 0.03 1.70
C ALA A 204 11.95 1.17 0.78
N VAL A 205 12.41 2.35 1.12
CA VAL A 205 12.33 3.53 0.24
C VAL A 205 13.27 3.39 -0.94
N ARG A 206 14.32 2.60 -0.81
CA ARG A 206 15.35 2.37 -1.83
C ARG A 206 15.44 0.88 -2.14
N LYS A 207 15.47 0.51 -3.44
CA LYS A 207 15.81 -0.85 -3.83
C LYS A 207 17.16 -1.24 -3.22
N PRO A 208 17.28 -2.40 -2.53
CA PRO A 208 18.55 -2.90 -2.09
C PRO A 208 19.51 -3.05 -3.28
N LYS A 209 20.78 -2.70 -3.07
CA LYS A 209 21.82 -2.83 -4.10
C LYS A 209 21.94 -4.31 -4.50
N GLY A 210 21.60 -4.66 -5.76
CA GLY A 210 21.58 -6.05 -6.24
C GLY A 210 20.25 -6.78 -6.12
N ALA A 211 19.16 -6.12 -5.69
CA ALA A 211 17.84 -6.71 -5.76
C ALA A 211 17.43 -6.92 -7.23
N PRO A 212 16.87 -8.07 -7.59
CA PRO A 212 16.39 -8.33 -8.93
C PRO A 212 15.34 -7.28 -9.34
N ASP A 213 15.31 -6.92 -10.62
CA ASP A 213 14.32 -5.98 -11.16
C ASP A 213 12.91 -6.56 -11.24
N GLU A 214 12.78 -7.85 -10.99
CA GLU A 214 11.51 -8.55 -11.01
C GLU A 214 10.76 -8.33 -9.68
N PRO A 215 9.47 -7.97 -9.71
CA PRO A 215 8.65 -7.92 -8.51
C PRO A 215 8.60 -9.32 -7.89
N LEU A 216 8.83 -9.41 -6.58
CA LEU A 216 8.67 -10.67 -5.86
C LEU A 216 7.27 -11.25 -6.13
N PRO A 217 7.15 -12.55 -6.39
CA PRO A 217 5.86 -13.17 -6.67
C PRO A 217 4.90 -12.86 -5.53
N MET A 218 3.68 -12.43 -5.90
CA MET A 218 2.61 -12.14 -4.93
C MET A 218 2.37 -13.38 -4.07
N GLY A 219 2.55 -13.26 -2.75
CA GLY A 219 2.37 -14.36 -1.80
C GLY A 219 3.61 -14.71 -0.98
N VAL A 220 4.76 -14.11 -1.22
CA VAL A 220 5.93 -14.26 -0.35
C VAL A 220 5.73 -13.35 0.87
N HIS A 221 5.36 -13.96 1.99
CA HIS A 221 5.23 -13.26 3.27
C HIS A 221 6.61 -13.10 3.90
N ALA A 222 6.95 -11.87 4.28
CA ALA A 222 8.13 -11.61 5.08
C ALA A 222 7.97 -12.32 6.44
N THR A 223 8.85 -13.25 6.75
CA THR A 223 8.88 -13.87 8.08
C THR A 223 9.50 -12.90 9.09
N PRO A 224 9.14 -12.96 10.39
CA PRO A 224 9.77 -12.14 11.42
C PRO A 224 11.30 -12.29 11.45
N GLU A 225 11.82 -13.49 11.16
CA GLU A 225 13.25 -13.78 11.08
C GLU A 225 13.91 -13.16 9.83
N ALA A 226 13.22 -13.18 8.69
CA ALA A 226 13.70 -12.56 7.47
C ALA A 226 13.70 -11.02 7.57
N LEU A 227 12.71 -10.43 8.25
CA LEU A 227 12.69 -9.01 8.60
C LEU A 227 13.85 -8.61 9.50
N ALA A 228 14.19 -9.43 10.52
CA ALA A 228 15.32 -9.21 11.38
C ALA A 228 16.66 -9.28 10.62
N LEU A 229 16.73 -10.08 9.55
CA LEU A 229 17.90 -10.22 8.68
C LEU A 229 17.94 -9.23 7.51
N GLY A 230 16.93 -8.36 7.36
CA GLY A 230 16.85 -7.34 6.30
C GLY A 230 16.70 -7.91 4.87
N ARG A 231 16.34 -9.19 4.74
CA ARG A 231 16.25 -9.87 3.42
C ARG A 231 14.96 -9.67 2.66
N ASP A 232 13.87 -9.37 3.38
CA ASP A 232 12.53 -9.23 2.77
C ASP A 232 12.02 -7.78 2.79
N VAL A 233 12.86 -6.86 2.37
CA VAL A 233 12.45 -5.45 2.26
C VAL A 233 11.76 -5.24 0.93
N LEU A 234 10.46 -5.05 0.99
CA LEU A 234 9.59 -4.80 -0.16
C LEU A 234 9.72 -3.36 -0.66
N SER A 235 9.44 -3.13 -1.93
CA SER A 235 9.55 -1.81 -2.55
C SER A 235 8.38 -0.88 -2.18
N GLN A 236 8.52 0.43 -2.48
CA GLN A 236 7.45 1.41 -2.33
C GLN A 236 6.21 1.07 -3.17
N ASP A 237 6.38 0.46 -4.34
CA ASP A 237 5.26 0.01 -5.16
C ASP A 237 4.49 -1.12 -4.48
N GLU A 238 5.20 -2.05 -3.87
CA GLU A 238 4.61 -3.12 -3.09
C GLU A 238 3.85 -2.57 -1.87
N LEU A 239 4.40 -1.57 -1.17
CA LEU A 239 3.72 -0.88 -0.09
C LEU A 239 2.38 -0.30 -0.55
N TYR A 240 2.37 0.38 -1.69
CA TYR A 240 1.13 0.93 -2.26
C TYR A 240 0.10 -0.18 -2.53
N HIS A 241 0.49 -1.28 -3.16
CA HIS A 241 -0.42 -2.38 -3.44
C HIS A 241 -0.92 -3.05 -2.15
N ARG A 242 -0.06 -3.30 -1.19
CA ARG A 242 -0.46 -3.95 0.06
C ARG A 242 -1.35 -3.07 0.93
N SER A 243 -1.15 -1.76 0.94
CA SER A 243 -2.05 -0.85 1.64
C SER A 243 -3.48 -0.92 1.10
N THR A 244 -3.64 -1.07 -0.21
CA THR A 244 -4.97 -1.26 -0.82
C THR A 244 -5.61 -2.59 -0.43
N HIS A 245 -4.84 -3.65 -0.21
CA HIS A 245 -5.35 -4.93 0.29
C HIS A 245 -5.79 -4.84 1.75
N VAL A 246 -5.02 -4.17 2.60
CA VAL A 246 -5.38 -3.96 4.01
C VAL A 246 -6.64 -3.12 4.13
N LEU A 247 -6.77 -2.04 3.35
CA LEU A 247 -8.00 -1.23 3.30
C LEU A 247 -9.21 -2.02 2.85
N ARG A 248 -9.04 -2.85 1.83
CA ARG A 248 -10.12 -3.71 1.35
C ARG A 248 -10.55 -4.73 2.39
N ASP A 249 -9.61 -5.33 3.12
CA ASP A 249 -9.89 -6.25 4.21
C ASP A 249 -10.65 -5.54 5.35
N LEU A 250 -10.27 -4.32 5.69
CA LEU A 250 -10.97 -3.47 6.63
C LEU A 250 -12.41 -3.22 6.17
N HIS A 251 -12.59 -2.77 4.94
CA HIS A 251 -13.92 -2.52 4.37
C HIS A 251 -14.81 -3.77 4.36
N ILE A 252 -14.25 -4.94 4.06
CA ILE A 252 -14.97 -6.22 4.13
C ILE A 252 -15.37 -6.54 5.56
N ARG A 253 -14.51 -6.29 6.55
CA ARG A 253 -14.84 -6.52 7.98
C ARG A 253 -15.94 -5.59 8.47
N GLU A 254 -15.92 -4.32 8.08
CA GLU A 254 -16.94 -3.33 8.49
C GLU A 254 -18.29 -3.55 7.80
N HIS A 255 -18.29 -3.96 6.53
CA HIS A 255 -19.51 -4.06 5.70
C HIS A 255 -19.84 -5.50 5.31
N GLY A 256 -18.97 -6.46 5.59
CA GLY A 256 -19.00 -7.84 5.09
C GLY A 256 -19.99 -8.76 5.78
N GLY A 257 -20.93 -8.23 6.52
CA GLY A 257 -22.09 -9.02 6.97
C GLY A 257 -23.11 -9.35 5.89
N CYS A 258 -22.94 -8.86 4.67
CA CYS A 258 -24.00 -8.92 3.64
C CYS A 258 -23.48 -9.36 2.27
N ASN A 259 -22.82 -10.53 2.19
CA ASN A 259 -22.78 -11.30 0.93
C ASN A 259 -22.17 -12.70 1.19
N ARG A 260 -23.02 -13.61 1.60
CA ARG A 260 -22.90 -15.02 1.29
C ARG A 260 -23.95 -15.41 0.27
#